data_717c3313e1cbeb14ac84deb791d79f30
#
_entry.id   717c3313e1cbeb14ac84deb791d79f30
#
_cell.length_a   1.000
_cell.length_b   1.000
_cell.length_c   1.000
_cell.angle_alpha   90.00
_cell.angle_beta   90.00
_cell.angle_gamma   90.00
#
_symmetry.space_group_name_H-M   'P 1'
#
loop_
_entity.id
_entity.type
_entity.pdbx_description
1 polymer ?
#
loop_
_entity_poly.entity_id
_entity_poly.type
_entity_poly.pdbx_seq_one_letter_code
_entity_poly.pdbx_strand_id
1 'polypeptide(L)'
;MDEGSLVDESLRLTSLSGVDDLANILGTTYPKIKYLYYNRSVASHYTSFSIPKKGGGKRLILAPHNRLKVLQKRIARQLSFLYKPNSRATAFLINSSIVDNASFHTRKNFVFNIDLKDFFPSITFARVRAMLISKPYSLSPESATVIAHLATVDGKLPQGSPCSPVISNMICASLDSQLRTLAERHRASYTRYADDITFSFYVPMQYLPKDILVLGHTESGKSHHVVSVGIVLNEIITKKGFAINPKKVRLQRRDEKQVVTGLVVNKKVNNDRRYIRTTSAMIHSLSILGVDNANLVYKAKFPDATADLSGHVFGRLLFIHQVKGVDSPVYRRLAMRFNQLQTPYKAPLAKLIEVYEDAGMRHNQLNIRRCWVIENEKWSTQATGFMLENNIMITCAHAFNYKLNPEIDSDVEYLIKHNCDEVSFEDCIVYRVNDRAKKYSAKAVFLDKHRDLAIVSIDQADEKFEFFRLEETLQVAIDDKVSVLGFPNFKVGSTDVCRFWAAVNGKYVRSTIECGSLDKVLYSGNSGGPLLNPNQHVVGVVRRGAAGDPEGTNEFVCTSEVVKVLNEFKSTLVAD
;
A
#
# COMPACT_ATOMS: atom_id res chain seq x y z
N MET A 1 9.52 8.79 11.72
CA MET A 1 10.94 8.45 11.99
C MET A 1 11.70 8.92 10.76
N ASP A 2 12.59 9.89 10.93
CA ASP A 2 13.33 10.52 9.85
C ASP A 2 14.15 9.51 9.04
N GLU A 3 13.98 9.51 7.72
CA GLU A 3 14.80 8.69 6.80
C GLU A 3 16.29 9.03 6.91
N GLY A 4 16.66 10.24 7.30
CA GLY A 4 18.04 10.67 7.52
C GLY A 4 18.73 9.96 8.68
N SER A 5 18.00 9.55 9.73
CA SER A 5 18.57 8.79 10.86
C SER A 5 18.80 7.31 10.53
N LEU A 6 18.11 6.79 9.51
CA LEU A 6 18.16 5.38 9.11
C LEU A 6 19.42 5.06 8.30
N VAL A 7 19.87 5.98 7.46
CA VAL A 7 21.09 5.82 6.62
C VAL A 7 22.35 5.83 7.49
N ASP A 8 22.38 6.66 8.53
CA ASP A 8 23.52 6.80 9.45
C ASP A 8 23.69 5.56 10.36
N GLU A 9 22.57 4.90 10.77
CA GLU A 9 22.63 3.67 11.58
C GLU A 9 23.14 2.45 10.80
N SER A 10 22.91 2.35 9.48
CA SER A 10 23.42 1.22 8.68
C SER A 10 24.95 1.31 8.48
N LEU A 11 25.47 2.52 8.31
CA LEU A 11 26.90 2.78 8.19
C LEU A 11 27.67 2.41 9.48
N ARG A 12 27.04 2.54 10.64
CA ARG A 12 27.67 2.22 11.95
C ARG A 12 28.04 0.75 12.07
N LEU A 13 27.23 -0.19 11.58
CA LEU A 13 27.53 -1.63 11.74
C LEU A 13 28.71 -2.08 10.82
N THR A 14 28.89 -1.46 9.67
CA THR A 14 29.99 -1.77 8.74
C THR A 14 31.31 -1.05 9.09
N SER A 15 31.25 0.03 9.87
CA SER A 15 32.42 0.83 10.28
C SER A 15 32.91 0.52 11.69
N LEU A 16 32.48 -0.59 12.30
CA LEU A 16 32.91 -0.98 13.65
C LEU A 16 34.39 -1.30 13.73
N SER A 17 35.08 -0.66 14.67
CA SER A 17 36.50 -0.93 14.96
C SER A 17 36.69 -2.19 15.81
N GLY A 18 35.66 -2.63 16.55
CA GLY A 18 35.72 -3.80 17.41
C GLY A 18 34.41 -4.18 18.09
N VAL A 19 34.50 -5.13 19.01
CA VAL A 19 33.33 -5.67 19.73
C VAL A 19 32.73 -4.71 20.75
N ASP A 20 33.50 -3.74 21.25
CA ASP A 20 33.00 -2.72 22.17
C ASP A 20 32.09 -1.73 21.45
N ASP A 21 32.43 -1.36 20.22
CA ASP A 21 31.55 -0.54 19.37
C ASP A 21 30.23 -1.26 19.07
N LEU A 22 30.31 -2.58 18.77
CA LEU A 22 29.12 -3.41 18.61
C LEU A 22 28.28 -3.40 19.89
N ALA A 23 28.90 -3.55 21.06
CA ALA A 23 28.20 -3.53 22.34
C ALA A 23 27.50 -2.18 22.59
N ASN A 24 28.17 -1.07 22.27
CA ASN A 24 27.60 0.28 22.37
C ASN A 24 26.37 0.46 21.46
N ILE A 25 26.45 0.04 20.19
CA ILE A 25 25.31 0.06 19.27
C ILE A 25 24.15 -0.81 19.80
N LEU A 26 24.47 -1.94 20.43
CA LEU A 26 23.48 -2.79 21.06
C LEU A 26 23.01 -2.25 22.43
N GLY A 27 23.51 -1.08 22.85
CA GLY A 27 23.13 -0.41 24.11
C GLY A 27 23.47 -1.23 25.35
N THR A 28 24.65 -1.85 25.35
CA THR A 28 25.16 -2.68 26.46
C THR A 28 26.69 -2.62 26.50
N THR A 29 27.33 -3.44 27.31
CA THR A 29 28.79 -3.57 27.37
C THR A 29 29.23 -4.95 26.93
N TYR A 30 30.43 -5.07 26.36
CA TYR A 30 30.94 -6.35 25.86
C TYR A 30 31.03 -7.43 26.96
N PRO A 31 31.46 -7.14 28.21
CA PRO A 31 31.41 -8.14 29.29
C PRO A 31 30.00 -8.72 29.54
N LYS A 32 28.94 -7.90 29.44
CA LYS A 32 27.55 -8.37 29.56
C LYS A 32 27.13 -9.28 28.41
N ILE A 33 27.57 -8.95 27.18
CA ILE A 33 27.36 -9.82 26.02
C ILE A 33 28.12 -11.14 26.21
N LYS A 34 29.42 -11.09 26.59
CA LYS A 34 30.28 -12.23 26.82
C LYS A 34 29.68 -13.20 27.87
N TYR A 35 29.09 -12.65 28.92
CA TYR A 35 28.40 -13.45 29.96
C TYR A 35 27.25 -14.30 29.37
N LEU A 36 26.51 -13.82 28.36
CA LEU A 36 25.38 -14.55 27.77
C LEU A 36 25.78 -15.77 26.97
N TYR A 37 26.98 -15.82 26.41
CA TYR A 37 27.39 -16.95 25.58
C TYR A 37 28.61 -17.75 26.08
N TYR A 38 29.42 -17.20 27.02
CA TYR A 38 30.54 -17.94 27.60
C TYR A 38 30.24 -18.53 28.98
N ASN A 39 29.60 -17.78 29.86
CA ASN A 39 29.42 -18.20 31.25
C ASN A 39 28.16 -19.05 31.50
N ARG A 40 27.23 -19.05 30.54
CA ARG A 40 26.07 -19.94 30.53
C ARG A 40 25.81 -20.38 29.10
N SER A 41 25.41 -21.64 28.89
CA SER A 41 24.92 -22.08 27.59
C SER A 41 23.85 -21.13 27.08
N VAL A 42 23.96 -20.70 25.80
CA VAL A 42 22.92 -19.85 25.18
C VAL A 42 21.53 -20.48 25.30
N ALA A 43 21.47 -21.81 25.29
CA ALA A 43 20.22 -22.55 25.48
C ALA A 43 19.54 -22.25 26.82
N SER A 44 20.30 -21.95 27.90
CA SER A 44 19.73 -21.58 29.21
C SER A 44 18.97 -20.25 29.23
N HIS A 45 19.13 -19.44 28.18
CA HIS A 45 18.41 -18.17 28.01
C HIS A 45 17.16 -18.27 27.16
N TYR A 46 16.66 -19.49 26.91
CA TYR A 46 15.45 -19.76 26.16
C TYR A 46 14.44 -20.62 26.95
N THR A 47 13.18 -20.28 26.78
CA THR A 47 12.08 -21.19 27.15
C THR A 47 11.63 -21.95 25.91
N SER A 48 11.59 -23.29 26.00
CA SER A 48 11.14 -24.14 24.91
C SER A 48 9.68 -24.56 25.11
N PHE A 49 8.89 -24.50 24.05
CA PHE A 49 7.53 -25.03 23.99
C PHE A 49 7.18 -25.52 22.60
N SER A 50 6.18 -26.40 22.52
CA SER A 50 5.79 -27.01 21.25
C SER A 50 4.41 -26.55 20.81
N ILE A 51 4.27 -26.21 19.51
CA ILE A 51 3.01 -25.86 18.86
C ILE A 51 2.62 -26.98 17.89
N PRO A 52 1.36 -27.45 17.88
CA PRO A 52 0.90 -28.47 16.93
C PRO A 52 0.96 -27.96 15.49
N LYS A 53 1.43 -28.81 14.55
CA LYS A 53 1.41 -28.50 13.11
C LYS A 53 0.07 -28.91 12.50
N LYS A 54 -0.45 -28.17 11.52
CA LYS A 54 -1.70 -28.51 10.79
C LYS A 54 -1.67 -29.88 10.11
N GLY A 55 -0.51 -30.35 9.69
CA GLY A 55 -0.31 -31.66 9.05
C GLY A 55 0.14 -32.77 10.01
N GLY A 56 -0.04 -32.62 11.32
CA GLY A 56 0.45 -33.53 12.33
C GLY A 56 1.88 -33.22 12.80
N GLY A 57 2.23 -33.72 13.99
CA GLY A 57 3.50 -33.46 14.66
C GLY A 57 3.54 -32.12 15.40
N LYS A 58 4.70 -31.84 16.02
CA LYS A 58 4.92 -30.65 16.85
C LYS A 58 6.01 -29.79 16.25
N ARG A 59 5.90 -28.47 16.45
CA ARG A 59 6.92 -27.48 16.11
C ARG A 59 7.52 -26.95 17.41
N LEU A 60 8.81 -27.16 17.59
CA LEU A 60 9.53 -26.62 18.74
C LEU A 60 9.78 -25.11 18.52
N ILE A 61 9.36 -24.32 19.49
CA ILE A 61 9.63 -22.88 19.55
C ILE A 61 10.59 -22.64 20.71
N LEU A 62 11.63 -21.85 20.43
CA LEU A 62 12.61 -21.39 21.42
C LEU A 62 12.42 -19.89 21.62
N ALA A 63 11.74 -19.51 22.69
CA ALA A 63 11.50 -18.11 23.03
C ALA A 63 12.63 -17.56 23.90
N PRO A 64 13.39 -16.55 23.45
CA PRO A 64 14.47 -15.98 24.26
C PRO A 64 13.95 -15.22 25.46
N HIS A 65 14.64 -15.29 26.60
CA HIS A 65 14.35 -14.52 27.79
C HIS A 65 14.59 -13.02 27.53
N ASN A 66 13.98 -12.15 28.31
CA ASN A 66 13.91 -10.71 28.03
C ASN A 66 15.26 -10.05 27.73
N ARG A 67 16.33 -10.35 28.47
CA ARG A 67 17.66 -9.77 28.24
C ARG A 67 18.21 -10.10 26.85
N LEU A 68 18.19 -11.36 26.48
CA LEU A 68 18.64 -11.83 25.15
C LEU A 68 17.68 -11.34 24.05
N LYS A 69 16.36 -11.36 24.31
CA LYS A 69 15.34 -10.88 23.37
C LYS A 69 15.54 -9.41 22.97
N VAL A 70 15.90 -8.55 23.92
CA VAL A 70 16.18 -7.12 23.64
C VAL A 70 17.39 -6.99 22.73
N LEU A 71 18.49 -7.70 23.02
CA LEU A 71 19.69 -7.68 22.17
C LEU A 71 19.40 -8.20 20.77
N GLN A 72 18.67 -9.30 20.65
CA GLN A 72 18.29 -9.88 19.36
C GLN A 72 17.36 -8.95 18.56
N LYS A 73 16.47 -8.18 19.20
CA LYS A 73 15.67 -7.15 18.52
C LYS A 73 16.55 -6.02 17.97
N ARG A 74 17.55 -5.58 18.75
CA ARG A 74 18.49 -4.56 18.30
C ARG A 74 19.37 -5.05 17.15
N ILE A 75 19.89 -6.30 17.24
CA ILE A 75 20.59 -6.95 16.13
C ILE A 75 19.69 -7.03 14.89
N ALA A 76 18.46 -7.48 15.03
CA ALA A 76 17.51 -7.57 13.92
C ALA A 76 17.28 -6.21 13.24
N ARG A 77 17.13 -5.15 14.02
CA ARG A 77 16.98 -3.78 13.52
C ARG A 77 18.21 -3.36 12.71
N GLN A 78 19.41 -3.52 13.27
CA GLN A 78 20.67 -3.16 12.60
C GLN A 78 20.90 -3.96 11.31
N LEU A 79 20.64 -5.28 11.32
CA LEU A 79 20.76 -6.13 10.14
C LEU A 79 19.72 -5.79 9.07
N SER A 80 18.53 -5.33 9.47
CA SER A 80 17.50 -4.91 8.52
C SER A 80 17.90 -3.69 7.69
N PHE A 81 18.73 -2.80 8.22
CA PHE A 81 19.28 -1.68 7.46
C PHE A 81 20.34 -2.12 6.44
N LEU A 82 21.12 -3.15 6.75
CA LEU A 82 22.12 -3.70 5.84
C LEU A 82 21.52 -4.57 4.74
N TYR A 83 20.37 -5.19 5.01
CA TYR A 83 19.76 -6.12 4.09
C TYR A 83 18.99 -5.39 2.98
N LYS A 84 19.42 -5.58 1.73
CA LYS A 84 18.68 -5.13 0.55
C LYS A 84 17.73 -6.25 0.09
N PRO A 85 16.42 -6.14 0.33
CA PRO A 85 15.48 -7.21 0.02
C PRO A 85 15.39 -7.49 -1.47
N ASN A 86 15.34 -8.78 -1.84
CA ASN A 86 14.89 -9.17 -3.17
C ASN A 86 13.36 -8.99 -3.25
N SER A 87 12.86 -8.34 -4.31
CA SER A 87 11.42 -8.09 -4.50
C SER A 87 10.56 -9.36 -4.55
N ARG A 88 11.18 -10.52 -4.71
CA ARG A 88 10.51 -11.83 -4.74
C ARG A 88 10.58 -12.59 -3.41
N ALA A 89 11.37 -12.12 -2.45
CA ALA A 89 11.41 -12.62 -1.08
C ALA A 89 10.54 -11.73 -0.20
N THR A 90 9.31 -12.11 0.04
CA THR A 90 8.26 -11.25 0.62
C THR A 90 8.03 -11.47 2.12
N ALA A 91 8.60 -12.55 2.71
CA ALA A 91 8.45 -12.80 4.13
C ALA A 91 9.34 -11.90 4.98
N PHE A 92 8.84 -11.54 6.17
CA PHE A 92 9.60 -10.82 7.21
C PHE A 92 10.10 -9.43 6.81
N LEU A 93 9.48 -8.81 5.82
CA LEU A 93 9.78 -7.45 5.38
C LEU A 93 8.72 -6.48 5.90
N ILE A 94 9.15 -5.28 6.26
CA ILE A 94 8.26 -4.17 6.57
C ILE A 94 7.46 -3.83 5.31
N ASN A 95 6.16 -3.58 5.47
CA ASN A 95 5.24 -3.25 4.37
C ASN A 95 5.03 -4.37 3.33
N SER A 96 5.39 -5.61 3.64
CA SER A 96 5.10 -6.78 2.80
C SER A 96 4.22 -7.78 3.54
N SER A 97 3.33 -8.44 2.80
CA SER A 97 2.33 -9.34 3.34
C SER A 97 2.23 -10.65 2.53
N ILE A 98 1.47 -11.60 3.06
CA ILE A 98 1.11 -12.82 2.31
C ILE A 98 0.27 -12.51 1.06
N VAL A 99 -0.41 -11.36 1.01
CA VAL A 99 -1.19 -10.90 -0.14
C VAL A 99 -0.25 -10.51 -1.27
N ASP A 100 0.83 -9.77 -0.96
CA ASP A 100 1.84 -9.38 -1.94
C ASP A 100 2.52 -10.62 -2.52
N ASN A 101 2.90 -11.58 -1.68
CA ASN A 101 3.43 -12.86 -2.13
C ASN A 101 2.48 -13.59 -3.09
N ALA A 102 1.21 -13.70 -2.72
CA ALA A 102 0.20 -14.40 -3.50
C ALA A 102 -0.15 -13.70 -4.82
N SER A 103 -0.05 -12.37 -4.88
CA SER A 103 -0.43 -11.55 -6.04
C SER A 103 0.34 -11.91 -7.30
N PHE A 104 1.61 -12.30 -7.18
CA PHE A 104 2.47 -12.72 -8.29
C PHE A 104 1.98 -13.99 -9.00
N HIS A 105 1.13 -14.78 -8.34
CA HIS A 105 0.69 -16.10 -8.80
C HIS A 105 -0.78 -16.14 -9.21
N THR A 106 -1.43 -15.00 -9.38
CA THR A 106 -2.82 -14.94 -9.84
C THR A 106 -2.96 -15.27 -11.32
N ARG A 107 -4.11 -15.89 -11.67
CA ARG A 107 -4.50 -16.20 -13.08
C ARG A 107 -3.53 -17.12 -13.83
N LYS A 108 -2.75 -17.94 -13.12
CA LYS A 108 -1.79 -18.88 -13.74
C LYS A 108 -2.47 -20.21 -14.11
N ASN A 109 -1.94 -20.89 -15.13
CA ASN A 109 -2.40 -22.24 -15.48
C ASN A 109 -1.93 -23.26 -14.44
N PHE A 110 -0.71 -23.08 -13.93
CA PHE A 110 -0.12 -23.97 -12.93
C PHE A 110 0.55 -23.16 -11.82
N VAL A 111 0.41 -23.66 -10.59
CA VAL A 111 1.14 -23.15 -9.41
C VAL A 111 1.88 -24.33 -8.80
N PHE A 112 3.19 -24.24 -8.74
CA PHE A 112 4.09 -25.24 -8.19
C PHE A 112 4.67 -24.75 -6.88
N ASN A 113 4.41 -25.49 -5.80
CA ASN A 113 4.89 -25.15 -4.45
C ASN A 113 5.87 -26.19 -3.96
N ILE A 114 6.92 -25.75 -3.33
CA ILE A 114 7.89 -26.55 -2.58
C ILE A 114 8.17 -25.88 -1.23
N ASP A 115 8.64 -26.65 -0.28
CA ASP A 115 8.92 -26.21 1.10
C ASP A 115 10.33 -26.68 1.48
N LEU A 116 11.11 -25.81 2.11
CA LEU A 116 12.45 -26.14 2.58
C LEU A 116 12.38 -26.87 3.92
N LYS A 117 12.95 -28.08 3.96
CA LYS A 117 12.97 -28.91 5.16
C LYS A 117 13.84 -28.26 6.23
N ASP A 118 13.33 -28.21 7.47
CA ASP A 118 14.03 -27.70 8.65
C ASP A 118 14.73 -26.34 8.40
N PHE A 119 14.03 -25.41 7.75
CA PHE A 119 14.55 -24.17 7.22
C PHE A 119 15.45 -23.40 8.21
N PHE A 120 14.92 -23.00 9.38
CA PHE A 120 15.73 -22.29 10.38
C PHE A 120 16.85 -23.15 10.95
N PRO A 121 16.62 -24.42 11.37
CA PRO A 121 17.69 -25.28 11.88
C PRO A 121 18.79 -25.61 10.88
N SER A 122 18.54 -25.56 9.58
CA SER A 122 19.56 -25.75 8.53
C SER A 122 20.54 -24.57 8.41
N ILE A 123 20.21 -23.43 8.98
CA ILE A 123 21.08 -22.25 9.04
C ILE A 123 21.93 -22.36 10.30
N THR A 124 23.21 -22.75 10.10
CA THR A 124 24.16 -22.98 11.20
C THR A 124 24.88 -21.70 11.61
N PHE A 125 25.48 -21.73 12.81
CA PHE A 125 26.39 -20.70 13.31
C PHE A 125 27.47 -20.33 12.26
N ALA A 126 28.12 -21.34 11.69
CA ALA A 126 29.18 -21.12 10.68
C ALA A 126 28.64 -20.38 9.45
N ARG A 127 27.43 -20.71 8.98
CA ARG A 127 26.79 -20.02 7.85
C ARG A 127 26.46 -18.57 8.19
N VAL A 128 25.92 -18.31 9.38
CA VAL A 128 25.62 -16.94 9.83
C VAL A 128 26.90 -16.11 9.89
N ARG A 129 27.93 -16.63 10.56
CA ARG A 129 29.22 -15.96 10.68
C ARG A 129 29.86 -15.68 9.31
N ALA A 130 29.94 -16.69 8.45
CA ALA A 130 30.52 -16.56 7.11
C ALA A 130 29.77 -15.52 6.25
N MET A 131 28.44 -15.52 6.30
CA MET A 131 27.60 -14.56 5.60
C MET A 131 27.91 -13.13 6.05
N LEU A 132 27.99 -12.87 7.36
CA LEU A 132 28.26 -11.54 7.91
C LEU A 132 29.65 -11.00 7.54
N ILE A 133 30.67 -11.87 7.46
CA ILE A 133 32.03 -11.50 7.05
C ILE A 133 32.13 -11.24 5.55
N SER A 134 31.37 -11.98 4.76
CA SER A 134 31.41 -11.90 3.31
C SER A 134 30.74 -10.63 2.77
N LYS A 135 31.19 -10.19 1.57
CA LYS A 135 30.45 -9.15 0.81
C LYS A 135 29.01 -9.60 0.54
N PRO A 136 28.02 -8.69 0.60
CA PRO A 136 28.14 -7.23 0.72
C PRO A 136 28.23 -6.71 2.16
N TYR A 137 28.17 -7.55 3.20
CA TYR A 137 28.04 -7.10 4.60
C TYR A 137 29.39 -6.71 5.22
N SER A 138 30.44 -7.49 4.98
CA SER A 138 31.83 -7.19 5.32
C SER A 138 32.08 -6.78 6.79
N LEU A 139 31.37 -7.40 7.75
CA LEU A 139 31.61 -7.16 9.17
C LEU A 139 32.96 -7.75 9.60
N SER A 140 33.54 -7.17 10.66
CA SER A 140 34.76 -7.76 11.28
C SER A 140 34.50 -9.20 11.76
N PRO A 141 35.49 -10.10 11.71
CA PRO A 141 35.35 -11.47 12.16
C PRO A 141 34.87 -11.58 13.62
N GLU A 142 35.29 -10.65 14.48
CA GLU A 142 34.91 -10.59 15.89
C GLU A 142 33.45 -10.23 16.06
N SER A 143 32.98 -9.13 15.43
CA SER A 143 31.58 -8.69 15.48
C SER A 143 30.65 -9.74 14.88
N ALA A 144 31.03 -10.33 13.74
CA ALA A 144 30.27 -11.40 13.11
C ALA A 144 30.13 -12.63 14.01
N THR A 145 31.21 -12.99 14.75
CA THR A 145 31.20 -14.09 15.71
C THR A 145 30.26 -13.83 16.86
N VAL A 146 30.31 -12.64 17.45
CA VAL A 146 29.41 -12.24 18.55
C VAL A 146 27.94 -12.26 18.10
N ILE A 147 27.63 -11.68 16.93
CA ILE A 147 26.27 -11.70 16.39
C ILE A 147 25.79 -13.15 16.13
N ALA A 148 26.67 -14.00 15.56
CA ALA A 148 26.32 -15.38 15.28
C ALA A 148 26.05 -16.18 16.59
N HIS A 149 26.82 -15.95 17.67
CA HIS A 149 26.56 -16.55 18.99
C HIS A 149 25.23 -16.09 19.56
N LEU A 150 24.93 -14.80 19.53
CA LEU A 150 23.67 -14.28 20.06
C LEU A 150 22.44 -14.71 19.25
N ALA A 151 22.63 -15.05 17.97
CA ALA A 151 21.56 -15.43 17.05
C ALA A 151 21.26 -16.93 17.03
N THR A 152 22.20 -17.78 17.42
CA THR A 152 22.07 -19.25 17.32
C THR A 152 21.99 -19.92 18.68
N VAL A 153 21.33 -21.09 18.74
CA VAL A 153 21.26 -22.00 19.88
C VAL A 153 21.72 -23.36 19.41
N ASP A 154 22.63 -24.00 20.14
CA ASP A 154 23.23 -25.29 19.78
C ASP A 154 23.75 -25.29 18.32
N GLY A 155 24.36 -24.18 17.93
CA GLY A 155 24.92 -23.99 16.61
C GLY A 155 23.91 -23.82 15.48
N LYS A 156 22.62 -23.64 15.75
CA LYS A 156 21.53 -23.52 14.75
C LYS A 156 20.68 -22.29 15.00
N LEU A 157 20.10 -21.76 13.94
CA LEU A 157 19.17 -20.62 14.02
C LEU A 157 17.83 -21.08 14.61
N PRO A 158 17.37 -20.53 15.76
CA PRO A 158 16.16 -21.01 16.43
C PRO A 158 14.87 -20.46 15.80
N GLN A 159 13.78 -21.22 15.88
CA GLN A 159 12.43 -20.70 15.64
C GLN A 159 11.93 -20.00 16.90
N GLY A 160 11.75 -18.66 16.82
CA GLY A 160 11.25 -17.83 17.92
C GLY A 160 12.17 -16.69 18.32
N SER A 161 13.41 -16.66 17.82
CA SER A 161 14.32 -15.53 18.00
C SER A 161 13.93 -14.34 17.11
N PRO A 162 13.95 -13.09 17.61
CA PRO A 162 13.68 -11.90 16.83
C PRO A 162 14.61 -11.67 15.63
N CYS A 163 15.86 -12.14 15.67
CA CYS A 163 16.82 -11.94 14.57
C CYS A 163 16.79 -13.07 13.52
N SER A 164 16.17 -14.23 13.82
CA SER A 164 16.11 -15.34 12.87
C SER A 164 15.45 -14.97 11.52
N PRO A 165 14.37 -14.17 11.47
CA PRO A 165 13.73 -13.75 10.23
C PRO A 165 14.67 -13.01 9.28
N VAL A 166 15.32 -11.94 9.74
CA VAL A 166 16.22 -11.13 8.90
C VAL A 166 17.46 -11.93 8.47
N ILE A 167 18.07 -12.68 9.39
CA ILE A 167 19.25 -13.52 9.09
C ILE A 167 18.91 -14.56 8.04
N SER A 168 17.75 -15.21 8.14
CA SER A 168 17.32 -16.21 7.13
C SER A 168 17.15 -15.58 5.74
N ASN A 169 16.62 -14.37 5.65
CA ASN A 169 16.52 -13.64 4.39
C ASN A 169 17.90 -13.27 3.83
N MET A 170 18.82 -12.79 4.67
CA MET A 170 20.19 -12.47 4.27
C MET A 170 20.93 -13.71 3.72
N ILE A 171 20.82 -14.85 4.38
CA ILE A 171 21.39 -16.14 3.93
C ILE A 171 20.78 -16.57 2.58
N CYS A 172 19.48 -16.36 2.39
CA CYS A 172 18.77 -16.75 1.17
C CYS A 172 18.95 -15.75 0.01
N ALA A 173 19.59 -14.60 0.18
CA ALA A 173 19.71 -13.58 -0.87
C ALA A 173 20.29 -14.14 -2.18
N SER A 174 21.35 -14.95 -2.10
CA SER A 174 21.95 -15.60 -3.27
C SER A 174 21.08 -16.74 -3.85
N LEU A 175 20.35 -17.46 -3.00
CA LEU A 175 19.34 -18.44 -3.43
C LEU A 175 18.23 -17.75 -4.22
N ASP A 176 17.67 -16.66 -3.68
CA ASP A 176 16.59 -15.91 -4.32
C ASP A 176 17.01 -15.35 -5.69
N SER A 177 18.26 -14.87 -5.80
CA SER A 177 18.81 -14.39 -7.07
C SER A 177 18.86 -15.51 -8.12
N GLN A 178 19.35 -16.69 -7.76
CA GLN A 178 19.46 -17.82 -8.70
C GLN A 178 18.09 -18.38 -9.08
N LEU A 179 17.17 -18.50 -8.12
CA LEU A 179 15.81 -18.99 -8.38
C LEU A 179 15.01 -17.99 -9.22
N ARG A 180 15.22 -16.70 -9.03
CA ARG A 180 14.65 -15.66 -9.87
C ARG A 180 15.17 -15.78 -11.32
N THR A 181 16.47 -15.91 -11.51
CA THR A 181 17.07 -16.11 -12.84
C THR A 181 16.54 -17.37 -13.53
N LEU A 182 16.39 -18.48 -12.77
CA LEU A 182 15.79 -19.72 -13.29
C LEU A 182 14.34 -19.48 -13.72
N ALA A 183 13.54 -18.77 -12.92
CA ALA A 183 12.16 -18.44 -13.26
C ALA A 183 12.06 -17.55 -14.51
N GLU A 184 12.88 -16.52 -14.62
CA GLU A 184 12.93 -15.59 -15.75
C GLU A 184 13.29 -16.32 -17.06
N ARG A 185 14.25 -17.24 -17.03
CA ARG A 185 14.64 -18.09 -18.17
C ARG A 185 13.44 -18.87 -18.73
N HIS A 186 12.56 -19.33 -17.87
CA HIS A 186 11.38 -20.12 -18.24
C HIS A 186 10.08 -19.31 -18.27
N ARG A 187 10.14 -17.96 -18.25
CA ARG A 187 8.97 -17.07 -18.20
C ARG A 187 7.98 -17.43 -17.09
N ALA A 188 8.51 -17.93 -15.96
CA ALA A 188 7.75 -18.28 -14.78
C ALA A 188 7.74 -17.11 -13.76
N SER A 189 6.71 -17.03 -12.94
CA SER A 189 6.75 -16.19 -11.74
C SER A 189 7.36 -16.98 -10.58
N TYR A 190 8.18 -16.33 -9.80
CA TYR A 190 8.82 -16.89 -8.61
C TYR A 190 8.58 -16.00 -7.40
N THR A 191 8.31 -16.61 -6.24
CA THR A 191 8.40 -15.94 -4.93
C THR A 191 8.85 -16.91 -3.86
N ARG A 192 9.44 -16.37 -2.77
CA ARG A 192 9.70 -17.08 -1.53
C ARG A 192 9.06 -16.38 -0.34
N TYR A 193 8.35 -17.14 0.47
CA TYR A 193 7.83 -16.69 1.76
C TYR A 193 8.38 -17.59 2.87
N ALA A 194 9.47 -17.16 3.51
CA ALA A 194 10.26 -17.97 4.46
C ALA A 194 10.78 -19.27 3.81
N ASP A 195 10.26 -20.41 4.24
CA ASP A 195 10.54 -21.76 3.73
C ASP A 195 9.67 -22.15 2.52
N ASP A 196 8.54 -21.46 2.29
CA ASP A 196 7.64 -21.72 1.14
C ASP A 196 8.18 -21.06 -0.13
N ILE A 197 8.49 -21.84 -1.15
CA ILE A 197 8.89 -21.40 -2.48
C ILE A 197 7.77 -21.71 -3.46
N THR A 198 7.41 -20.74 -4.29
CA THR A 198 6.36 -20.88 -5.29
C THR A 198 6.86 -20.46 -6.67
N PHE A 199 6.63 -21.34 -7.66
CA PHE A 199 6.72 -21.02 -9.08
C PHE A 199 5.33 -21.08 -9.70
N SER A 200 5.07 -20.26 -10.73
CA SER A 200 3.81 -20.37 -11.45
C SER A 200 3.96 -20.05 -12.93
N PHE A 201 3.12 -20.69 -13.77
CA PHE A 201 3.29 -20.77 -15.21
C PHE A 201 1.99 -20.46 -15.94
N TYR A 202 2.12 -19.83 -17.13
CA TYR A 202 1.02 -19.64 -18.09
C TYR A 202 1.00 -20.71 -19.21
N VAL A 203 2.11 -21.44 -19.39
CA VAL A 203 2.27 -22.41 -20.47
C VAL A 203 1.32 -23.60 -20.31
N PRO A 204 0.95 -24.29 -21.41
CA PRO A 204 0.30 -25.60 -21.37
C PRO A 204 1.17 -26.66 -20.66
N MET A 205 0.55 -27.75 -20.19
CA MET A 205 1.20 -28.79 -19.38
C MET A 205 2.43 -29.41 -20.05
N GLN A 206 2.38 -29.65 -21.36
CA GLN A 206 3.49 -30.24 -22.12
C GLN A 206 4.75 -29.36 -22.20
N TYR A 207 4.60 -28.06 -21.97
CA TYR A 207 5.70 -27.09 -21.99
C TYR A 207 6.18 -26.68 -20.59
N LEU A 208 5.76 -27.38 -19.55
CA LEU A 208 6.28 -27.14 -18.19
C LEU A 208 7.79 -27.43 -18.15
N PRO A 209 8.60 -26.53 -17.56
CA PRO A 209 10.07 -26.65 -17.62
C PRO A 209 10.58 -27.79 -16.74
N LYS A 210 11.24 -28.77 -17.34
CA LYS A 210 11.84 -29.92 -16.67
C LYS A 210 12.97 -29.53 -15.70
N ASP A 211 13.57 -28.38 -15.89
CA ASP A 211 14.55 -27.78 -14.97
C ASP A 211 13.96 -27.47 -13.60
N ILE A 212 12.65 -27.14 -13.55
CA ILE A 212 11.93 -26.73 -12.34
C ILE A 212 11.12 -27.89 -11.76
N LEU A 213 10.36 -28.61 -12.61
CA LEU A 213 9.51 -29.71 -12.16
C LEU A 213 9.43 -30.83 -13.22
N VAL A 214 9.22 -32.05 -12.77
CA VAL A 214 9.03 -33.23 -13.63
C VAL A 214 7.71 -33.89 -13.29
N LEU A 215 6.94 -34.24 -14.32
CA LEU A 215 5.68 -34.97 -14.19
C LEU A 215 5.96 -36.47 -14.38
N GLY A 216 5.63 -37.26 -13.35
CA GLY A 216 5.67 -38.72 -13.44
C GLY A 216 4.29 -39.29 -13.77
N HIS A 217 4.29 -40.49 -14.36
CA HIS A 217 3.05 -41.24 -14.61
C HIS A 217 2.75 -42.13 -13.38
N THR A 218 1.49 -42.18 -12.97
CA THR A 218 1.03 -43.20 -12.02
C THR A 218 0.62 -44.44 -12.76
N GLU A 219 1.09 -45.61 -12.33
CA GLU A 219 0.73 -46.91 -12.89
C GLU A 219 -0.77 -47.24 -12.76
N SER A 220 -1.51 -46.50 -11.96
CA SER A 220 -2.92 -46.80 -11.60
C SER A 220 -3.97 -45.99 -12.39
N GLY A 221 -3.78 -45.61 -13.64
CA GLY A 221 -4.83 -45.09 -14.51
C GLY A 221 -5.67 -43.89 -14.05
N LYS A 222 -5.48 -43.40 -12.81
CA LYS A 222 -6.10 -42.19 -12.30
C LYS A 222 -5.22 -41.01 -12.68
N SER A 223 -5.80 -39.97 -13.22
CA SER A 223 -5.17 -38.77 -13.80
C SER A 223 -4.42 -37.86 -12.80
N HIS A 224 -3.85 -38.42 -11.73
CA HIS A 224 -3.00 -37.69 -10.80
C HIS A 224 -1.54 -37.87 -11.18
N HIS A 225 -0.98 -36.86 -11.84
CA HIS A 225 0.45 -36.83 -12.11
C HIS A 225 1.23 -36.71 -10.78
N VAL A 226 2.14 -37.64 -10.53
CA VAL A 226 3.14 -37.46 -9.49
C VAL A 226 4.07 -36.36 -9.94
N VAL A 227 4.19 -35.30 -9.15
CA VAL A 227 5.11 -34.21 -9.42
C VAL A 227 6.37 -34.35 -8.57
N SER A 228 7.51 -34.20 -9.20
CA SER A 228 8.81 -34.12 -8.54
C SER A 228 9.55 -32.83 -8.92
N VAL A 229 10.57 -32.50 -8.15
CA VAL A 229 11.40 -31.31 -8.38
C VAL A 229 12.36 -31.60 -9.51
N GLY A 230 12.53 -30.63 -10.43
CA GLY A 230 13.49 -30.69 -11.52
C GLY A 230 14.95 -30.66 -11.03
N ILE A 231 15.84 -31.23 -11.81
CA ILE A 231 17.25 -31.39 -11.43
C ILE A 231 17.92 -30.06 -11.14
N VAL A 232 17.77 -29.06 -12.02
CA VAL A 232 18.40 -27.75 -11.88
C VAL A 232 17.92 -27.03 -10.62
N LEU A 233 16.61 -27.04 -10.37
CA LEU A 233 16.04 -26.43 -9.16
C LEU A 233 16.57 -27.11 -7.89
N ASN A 234 16.62 -28.45 -7.88
CA ASN A 234 17.13 -29.19 -6.73
C ASN A 234 18.63 -28.92 -6.49
N GLU A 235 19.44 -28.85 -7.53
CA GLU A 235 20.86 -28.51 -7.44
C GLU A 235 21.09 -27.11 -6.85
N ILE A 236 20.35 -26.10 -7.33
CA ILE A 236 20.45 -24.74 -6.81
C ILE A 236 20.19 -24.73 -5.31
N ILE A 237 19.11 -25.37 -4.86
CA ILE A 237 18.71 -25.42 -3.45
C ILE A 237 19.74 -26.17 -2.61
N THR A 238 20.22 -27.33 -3.07
CA THR A 238 21.19 -28.16 -2.37
C THR A 238 22.56 -27.47 -2.27
N LYS A 239 23.05 -26.85 -3.35
CA LYS A 239 24.29 -26.05 -3.36
C LYS A 239 24.24 -24.88 -2.37
N LYS A 240 23.05 -24.37 -2.05
CA LYS A 240 22.85 -23.34 -1.01
C LYS A 240 22.64 -23.92 0.39
N GLY A 241 22.84 -25.24 0.59
CA GLY A 241 22.77 -25.89 1.89
C GLY A 241 21.37 -26.05 2.44
N PHE A 242 20.35 -26.15 1.57
CA PHE A 242 18.98 -26.46 1.93
C PHE A 242 18.54 -27.79 1.32
N ALA A 243 17.53 -28.39 1.91
CA ALA A 243 16.87 -29.59 1.39
C ALA A 243 15.38 -29.33 1.17
N ILE A 244 14.82 -29.93 0.14
CA ILE A 244 13.39 -29.83 -0.16
C ILE A 244 12.64 -30.90 0.66
N ASN A 245 11.45 -30.54 1.16
CA ASN A 245 10.55 -31.47 1.83
C ASN A 245 9.69 -32.21 0.77
N PRO A 246 9.95 -33.49 0.48
CA PRO A 246 9.26 -34.18 -0.62
C PRO A 246 7.74 -34.34 -0.37
N LYS A 247 7.31 -34.36 0.90
CA LYS A 247 5.89 -34.47 1.25
C LYS A 247 5.08 -33.20 0.99
N LYS A 248 5.74 -32.08 0.71
CA LYS A 248 5.10 -30.79 0.48
C LYS A 248 5.26 -30.29 -0.97
N VAL A 249 5.84 -31.10 -1.84
CA VAL A 249 5.92 -30.81 -3.28
C VAL A 249 4.56 -31.00 -3.91
N ARG A 250 4.02 -29.96 -4.57
CA ARG A 250 2.69 -30.01 -5.17
C ARG A 250 2.59 -29.11 -6.40
N LEU A 251 1.86 -29.60 -7.41
CA LEU A 251 1.46 -28.84 -8.56
C LEU A 251 -0.07 -28.67 -8.54
N GLN A 252 -0.54 -27.44 -8.65
CA GLN A 252 -1.96 -27.09 -8.62
C GLN A 252 -2.35 -26.54 -9.98
N ARG A 253 -3.40 -27.09 -10.56
CA ARG A 253 -3.91 -26.73 -11.89
C ARG A 253 -4.95 -25.62 -11.78
N ARG A 254 -5.22 -24.93 -12.90
CA ARG A 254 -6.20 -23.83 -12.95
C ARG A 254 -7.64 -24.28 -12.69
N ASP A 255 -7.98 -25.50 -13.07
CA ASP A 255 -9.29 -26.16 -12.84
C ASP A 255 -9.48 -26.57 -11.37
N GLU A 256 -8.40 -26.62 -10.60
CA GLU A 256 -8.39 -26.90 -9.17
C GLU A 256 -8.22 -25.61 -8.34
N LYS A 257 -8.36 -25.72 -7.03
CA LYS A 257 -8.08 -24.62 -6.12
C LYS A 257 -6.58 -24.38 -5.99
N GLN A 258 -6.09 -23.28 -6.55
CA GLN A 258 -4.69 -22.83 -6.42
C GLN A 258 -4.50 -22.01 -5.17
N VAL A 259 -3.52 -22.39 -4.32
CA VAL A 259 -3.24 -21.77 -3.02
C VAL A 259 -1.77 -21.42 -2.90
N VAL A 260 -1.50 -20.17 -2.53
CA VAL A 260 -0.17 -19.65 -2.22
C VAL A 260 -0.25 -18.95 -0.86
N THR A 261 0.65 -19.28 0.08
CA THR A 261 0.67 -18.76 1.46
C THR A 261 -0.71 -18.78 2.14
N GLY A 262 -1.52 -19.82 1.85
CA GLY A 262 -2.86 -19.98 2.42
C GLY A 262 -3.98 -19.20 1.73
N LEU A 263 -3.68 -18.41 0.69
CA LEU A 263 -4.63 -17.62 -0.08
C LEU A 263 -4.94 -18.25 -1.43
N VAL A 264 -6.19 -18.15 -1.87
CA VAL A 264 -6.64 -18.62 -3.18
C VAL A 264 -6.22 -17.61 -4.25
N VAL A 265 -5.59 -18.09 -5.34
CA VAL A 265 -5.02 -17.23 -6.40
C VAL A 265 -5.58 -17.46 -7.80
N ASN A 266 -6.56 -18.34 -8.00
CA ASN A 266 -7.09 -18.70 -9.33
C ASN A 266 -7.45 -17.49 -10.21
N LYS A 267 -8.16 -16.49 -9.69
CA LYS A 267 -8.57 -15.28 -10.44
C LYS A 267 -7.96 -14.01 -9.86
N LYS A 268 -8.07 -13.85 -8.57
CA LYS A 268 -7.50 -12.77 -7.74
C LYS A 268 -7.17 -13.34 -6.37
N VAL A 269 -6.30 -12.67 -5.61
CA VAL A 269 -6.00 -13.07 -4.23
C VAL A 269 -7.29 -13.04 -3.41
N ASN A 270 -7.57 -14.12 -2.70
CA ASN A 270 -8.82 -14.28 -1.96
C ASN A 270 -8.66 -15.21 -0.77
N ASN A 271 -9.54 -15.03 0.23
CA ASN A 271 -9.71 -16.02 1.28
C ASN A 271 -10.45 -17.26 0.74
N ASP A 272 -10.22 -18.42 1.34
CA ASP A 272 -11.00 -19.62 1.07
C ASP A 272 -12.49 -19.35 1.38
N ARG A 273 -13.39 -19.83 0.52
CA ARG A 273 -14.85 -19.69 0.71
C ARG A 273 -15.32 -20.30 2.04
N ARG A 274 -14.72 -21.44 2.42
CA ARG A 274 -15.04 -22.11 3.68
C ARG A 274 -14.68 -21.23 4.88
N TYR A 275 -13.53 -20.53 4.80
CA TYR A 275 -13.12 -19.59 5.84
C TYR A 275 -14.16 -18.47 6.04
N ILE A 276 -14.63 -17.86 4.96
CA ILE A 276 -15.64 -16.82 4.99
C ILE A 276 -16.98 -17.34 5.55
N ARG A 277 -17.44 -18.51 5.07
CA ARG A 277 -18.69 -19.13 5.54
C ARG A 277 -18.63 -19.46 7.04
N THR A 278 -17.53 -20.04 7.50
CA THR A 278 -17.35 -20.35 8.92
C THR A 278 -17.34 -19.08 9.77
N THR A 279 -16.71 -18.00 9.32
CA THR A 279 -16.73 -16.71 10.02
C THR A 279 -18.17 -16.16 10.10
N SER A 280 -18.92 -16.22 9.02
CA SER A 280 -20.33 -15.80 9.00
C SER A 280 -21.21 -16.63 9.94
N ALA A 281 -21.00 -17.94 10.01
CA ALA A 281 -21.72 -18.83 10.93
C ALA A 281 -21.39 -18.53 12.41
N MET A 282 -20.12 -18.23 12.71
CA MET A 282 -19.71 -17.83 14.06
C MET A 282 -20.35 -16.50 14.49
N ILE A 283 -20.41 -15.50 13.59
CA ILE A 283 -21.13 -14.24 13.86
C ILE A 283 -22.63 -14.49 14.10
N HIS A 284 -23.23 -15.38 13.34
CA HIS A 284 -24.62 -15.76 13.51
C HIS A 284 -24.84 -16.45 14.88
N SER A 285 -23.95 -17.35 15.28
CA SER A 285 -24.02 -17.98 16.60
C SER A 285 -23.94 -16.96 17.74
N LEU A 286 -23.04 -15.97 17.65
CA LEU A 286 -22.96 -14.85 18.61
C LEU A 286 -24.27 -14.03 18.64
N SER A 287 -24.93 -13.86 17.51
CA SER A 287 -26.19 -13.11 17.40
C SER A 287 -27.40 -13.84 18.01
N ILE A 288 -27.48 -15.16 17.81
CA ILE A 288 -28.63 -15.96 18.26
C ILE A 288 -28.53 -16.33 19.75
N LEU A 289 -27.34 -16.78 20.18
CA LEU A 289 -27.14 -17.23 21.58
C LEU A 289 -26.88 -16.08 22.55
N GLY A 290 -26.62 -14.88 22.03
CA GLY A 290 -26.00 -13.81 22.79
C GLY A 290 -24.50 -14.01 22.98
N VAL A 291 -23.76 -12.93 23.17
CA VAL A 291 -22.29 -12.94 23.20
C VAL A 291 -21.77 -13.81 24.36
N ASP A 292 -22.31 -13.65 25.56
CA ASP A 292 -21.83 -14.33 26.75
C ASP A 292 -22.04 -15.85 26.67
N ASN A 293 -23.26 -16.27 26.31
CA ASN A 293 -23.56 -17.71 26.17
C ASN A 293 -22.76 -18.35 25.04
N ALA A 294 -22.61 -17.68 23.90
CA ALA A 294 -21.82 -18.19 22.78
C ALA A 294 -20.34 -18.32 23.15
N ASN A 295 -19.77 -17.38 23.92
CA ASN A 295 -18.42 -17.44 24.45
C ASN A 295 -18.24 -18.60 25.44
N LEU A 296 -19.20 -18.84 26.34
CA LEU A 296 -19.20 -19.95 27.28
C LEU A 296 -19.21 -21.32 26.56
N VAL A 297 -20.12 -21.48 25.58
CA VAL A 297 -20.20 -22.71 24.77
C VAL A 297 -18.89 -22.94 23.98
N TYR A 298 -18.32 -21.89 23.43
CA TYR A 298 -17.05 -21.99 22.72
C TYR A 298 -15.89 -22.38 23.62
N LYS A 299 -15.77 -21.77 24.80
CA LYS A 299 -14.74 -22.13 25.82
C LYS A 299 -14.88 -23.54 26.32
N ALA A 300 -16.11 -24.03 26.57
CA ALA A 300 -16.36 -25.41 26.96
C ALA A 300 -15.90 -26.41 25.88
N LYS A 301 -16.10 -26.06 24.59
CA LYS A 301 -15.65 -26.88 23.44
C LYS A 301 -14.15 -26.81 23.18
N PHE A 302 -13.53 -25.68 23.47
CA PHE A 302 -12.12 -25.40 23.22
C PHE A 302 -11.46 -24.80 24.46
N PRO A 303 -11.22 -25.58 25.51
CA PRO A 303 -10.71 -25.09 26.80
C PRO A 303 -9.33 -24.45 26.70
N ASP A 304 -8.48 -24.91 25.78
CA ASP A 304 -7.13 -24.39 25.54
C ASP A 304 -7.11 -23.14 24.65
N ALA A 305 -8.27 -22.67 24.15
CA ALA A 305 -8.31 -21.48 23.33
C ALA A 305 -7.93 -20.24 24.15
N THR A 306 -6.97 -19.46 23.66
CA THR A 306 -6.51 -18.22 24.31
C THR A 306 -7.54 -17.10 24.27
N ALA A 307 -8.38 -17.06 23.24
CA ALA A 307 -9.47 -16.13 23.07
C ALA A 307 -10.84 -16.82 23.19
N ASP A 308 -11.85 -16.04 23.56
CA ASP A 308 -13.25 -16.44 23.44
C ASP A 308 -13.72 -16.43 21.97
N LEU A 309 -14.99 -16.82 21.72
CA LEU A 309 -15.53 -16.83 20.35
C LEU A 309 -15.51 -15.43 19.71
N SER A 310 -15.83 -14.38 20.49
CA SER A 310 -15.87 -13.01 19.99
C SER A 310 -14.47 -12.53 19.57
N GLY A 311 -13.44 -12.77 20.38
CA GLY A 311 -12.05 -12.47 20.03
C GLY A 311 -11.53 -13.31 18.87
N HIS A 312 -11.93 -14.59 18.80
CA HIS A 312 -11.60 -15.46 17.65
C HIS A 312 -12.21 -14.93 16.34
N VAL A 313 -13.48 -14.54 16.36
CA VAL A 313 -14.17 -13.95 15.20
C VAL A 313 -13.53 -12.63 14.80
N PHE A 314 -13.18 -11.79 15.77
CA PHE A 314 -12.48 -10.54 15.51
C PHE A 314 -11.14 -10.75 14.77
N GLY A 315 -10.30 -11.68 15.24
CA GLY A 315 -9.06 -12.04 14.55
C GLY A 315 -9.29 -12.55 13.13
N ARG A 316 -10.37 -13.32 12.90
CA ARG A 316 -10.75 -13.78 11.56
C ARG A 316 -11.21 -12.64 10.65
N LEU A 317 -11.92 -11.65 11.18
CA LEU A 317 -12.33 -10.45 10.44
C LEU A 317 -11.12 -9.60 10.06
N LEU A 318 -10.15 -9.42 10.96
CA LEU A 318 -8.89 -8.73 10.64
C LEU A 318 -8.13 -9.43 9.51
N PHE A 319 -8.10 -10.76 9.49
CA PHE A 319 -7.49 -11.51 8.39
C PHE A 319 -8.25 -11.36 7.08
N ILE A 320 -9.59 -11.36 7.10
CA ILE A 320 -10.40 -11.09 5.89
C ILE A 320 -10.14 -9.67 5.40
N HIS A 321 -10.07 -8.71 6.32
CA HIS A 321 -9.72 -7.31 6.02
C HIS A 321 -8.35 -7.19 5.33
N GLN A 322 -7.32 -7.84 5.87
CA GLN A 322 -5.98 -7.83 5.27
C GLN A 322 -5.97 -8.34 3.82
N VAL A 323 -6.77 -9.38 3.52
CA VAL A 323 -6.77 -10.03 2.20
C VAL A 323 -7.67 -9.32 1.19
N LYS A 324 -8.82 -8.80 1.64
CA LYS A 324 -9.85 -8.25 0.76
C LYS A 324 -9.90 -6.73 0.73
N GLY A 325 -9.27 -6.07 1.69
CA GLY A 325 -9.39 -4.65 1.92
C GLY A 325 -10.66 -4.27 2.66
N VAL A 326 -10.65 -3.05 3.18
CA VAL A 326 -11.75 -2.46 3.96
C VAL A 326 -13.01 -2.24 3.13
N ASP A 327 -12.86 -1.99 1.82
CA ASP A 327 -13.95 -1.69 0.88
C ASP A 327 -14.63 -2.94 0.30
N SER A 328 -14.13 -4.14 0.65
CA SER A 328 -14.72 -5.38 0.16
C SER A 328 -16.16 -5.54 0.66
N PRO A 329 -17.17 -5.70 -0.23
CA PRO A 329 -18.56 -5.89 0.20
C PRO A 329 -18.75 -7.09 1.13
N VAL A 330 -17.95 -8.15 0.94
CA VAL A 330 -17.97 -9.35 1.79
C VAL A 330 -17.46 -9.03 3.18
N TYR A 331 -16.31 -8.35 3.28
CA TYR A 331 -15.73 -7.95 4.56
C TYR A 331 -16.67 -7.00 5.30
N ARG A 332 -17.12 -5.93 4.66
CA ARG A 332 -18.00 -4.93 5.25
C ARG A 332 -19.27 -5.52 5.83
N ARG A 333 -19.97 -6.37 5.07
CA ARG A 333 -21.17 -7.06 5.56
C ARG A 333 -20.92 -7.87 6.82
N LEU A 334 -19.78 -8.59 6.89
CA LEU A 334 -19.43 -9.38 8.08
C LEU A 334 -19.04 -8.47 9.25
N ALA A 335 -18.24 -7.45 9.01
CA ALA A 335 -17.79 -6.49 10.00
C ALA A 335 -18.95 -5.67 10.59
N MET A 336 -19.89 -5.20 9.76
CA MET A 336 -21.10 -4.50 10.22
C MET A 336 -21.95 -5.39 11.13
N ARG A 337 -22.24 -6.64 10.72
CA ARG A 337 -22.99 -7.59 11.55
C ARG A 337 -22.29 -7.87 12.87
N PHE A 338 -20.96 -8.00 12.88
CA PHE A 338 -20.19 -8.22 14.09
C PHE A 338 -20.20 -6.98 14.99
N ASN A 339 -20.06 -5.78 14.43
CA ASN A 339 -20.05 -4.53 15.18
C ASN A 339 -21.39 -4.15 15.83
N GLN A 340 -22.50 -4.72 15.35
CA GLN A 340 -23.81 -4.60 15.99
C GLN A 340 -23.93 -5.40 17.29
N LEU A 341 -23.04 -6.37 17.50
CA LEU A 341 -23.01 -7.17 18.72
C LEU A 341 -22.34 -6.40 19.85
N GLN A 342 -22.79 -6.68 21.09
CA GLN A 342 -22.18 -6.11 22.30
C GLN A 342 -20.90 -6.87 22.66
N THR A 343 -19.82 -6.66 21.88
CA THR A 343 -18.51 -7.23 22.11
C THR A 343 -17.50 -6.12 22.45
N PRO A 344 -16.41 -6.44 23.19
CA PRO A 344 -15.32 -5.47 23.43
C PRO A 344 -14.52 -5.15 22.17
N TYR A 345 -14.74 -5.87 21.07
CA TYR A 345 -14.04 -5.71 19.81
C TYR A 345 -14.90 -4.98 18.78
N LYS A 346 -14.27 -4.11 18.00
CA LYS A 346 -14.89 -3.48 16.82
C LYS A 346 -14.01 -3.75 15.61
N ALA A 347 -14.56 -4.46 14.63
CA ALA A 347 -13.88 -4.71 13.36
C ALA A 347 -13.71 -3.38 12.62
N PRO A 348 -12.50 -3.08 12.09
CA PRO A 348 -12.28 -1.86 11.35
C PRO A 348 -13.27 -1.82 10.17
N LEU A 349 -14.16 -0.89 10.19
CA LEU A 349 -14.85 -0.47 8.99
C LEU A 349 -14.02 0.70 8.46
N ALA A 350 -13.91 0.86 7.13
CA ALA A 350 -13.58 2.17 6.60
C ALA A 350 -14.40 3.13 7.45
N LYS A 351 -13.79 4.13 8.09
CA LYS A 351 -14.59 5.15 8.78
C LYS A 351 -15.66 5.48 7.77
N LEU A 352 -16.86 4.98 8.04
CA LEU A 352 -17.97 5.36 7.25
C LEU A 352 -17.92 6.88 7.31
N ILE A 353 -17.62 7.45 6.21
CA ILE A 353 -18.47 8.51 5.71
C ILE A 353 -19.84 7.83 5.64
N GLU A 354 -20.46 7.80 6.82
CA GLU A 354 -21.76 7.18 7.03
C GLU A 354 -22.70 7.89 6.08
N VAL A 355 -23.42 7.14 5.27
CA VAL A 355 -24.46 7.55 4.32
C VAL A 355 -24.06 7.67 2.84
N TYR A 356 -22.78 7.54 2.43
CA TYR A 356 -22.40 7.94 1.06
C TYR A 356 -22.06 6.82 0.07
N GLU A 357 -22.28 5.53 0.34
CA GLU A 357 -21.73 4.49 -0.52
C GLU A 357 -22.63 3.99 -1.65
N ASP A 358 -23.95 4.02 -1.52
CA ASP A 358 -24.83 4.01 -2.70
C ASP A 358 -24.86 5.40 -3.37
N ALA A 359 -24.70 6.45 -2.59
CA ALA A 359 -24.43 7.80 -3.07
C ALA A 359 -23.02 7.95 -3.69
N GLY A 360 -21.98 7.28 -3.21
CA GLY A 360 -20.60 7.43 -3.68
C GLY A 360 -20.38 7.00 -5.13
N MET A 361 -20.98 5.89 -5.58
CA MET A 361 -20.97 5.52 -7.00
C MET A 361 -21.79 6.49 -7.86
N ARG A 362 -22.97 6.93 -7.36
CA ARG A 362 -23.78 7.96 -8.04
C ARG A 362 -23.05 9.30 -8.03
N HIS A 363 -22.39 9.70 -6.94
CA HIS A 363 -21.64 10.94 -6.86
C HIS A 363 -20.39 10.92 -7.75
N ASN A 364 -19.67 9.80 -7.87
CA ASN A 364 -18.55 9.71 -8.81
C ASN A 364 -19.02 9.82 -10.26
N GLN A 365 -20.14 9.20 -10.62
CA GLN A 365 -20.74 9.35 -11.94
C GLN A 365 -21.22 10.78 -12.20
N LEU A 366 -21.81 11.46 -11.19
CA LEU A 366 -22.21 12.86 -11.29
C LEU A 366 -20.97 13.79 -11.35
N ASN A 367 -19.93 13.52 -10.58
CA ASN A 367 -18.69 14.32 -10.60
C ASN A 367 -17.98 14.25 -11.94
N ILE A 368 -17.96 13.07 -12.59
CA ILE A 368 -17.43 12.87 -13.95
C ILE A 368 -18.19 13.75 -14.95
N ARG A 369 -19.50 13.96 -14.76
CA ARG A 369 -20.34 14.79 -15.65
C ARG A 369 -20.24 16.29 -15.36
N ARG A 370 -19.78 16.67 -14.16
CA ARG A 370 -19.66 18.06 -13.69
C ARG A 370 -18.28 18.63 -13.83
N CYS A 371 -17.23 17.75 -13.90
CA CYS A 371 -15.84 18.14 -14.14
C CYS A 371 -15.48 17.98 -15.62
N TRP A 372 -14.70 18.92 -16.12
CA TRP A 372 -14.30 19.04 -17.51
C TRP A 372 -12.80 19.14 -17.64
N VAL A 373 -12.25 18.52 -18.67
CA VAL A 373 -10.88 18.76 -19.10
C VAL A 373 -10.91 19.98 -20.01
N ILE A 374 -10.04 20.94 -19.73
CA ILE A 374 -9.82 22.12 -20.55
C ILE A 374 -8.46 21.94 -21.23
N GLU A 375 -8.44 21.96 -22.56
CA GLU A 375 -7.23 21.91 -23.37
C GLU A 375 -7.11 23.20 -24.18
N ASN A 376 -5.98 23.89 -23.98
CA ASN A 376 -5.58 24.97 -24.84
C ASN A 376 -4.46 24.47 -25.78
N GLU A 377 -4.82 24.21 -27.04
CA GLU A 377 -3.91 23.62 -28.02
C GLU A 377 -2.75 24.57 -28.38
N LYS A 378 -2.99 25.87 -28.38
CA LYS A 378 -1.99 26.90 -28.70
C LYS A 378 -0.82 26.93 -27.72
N TRP A 379 -1.09 26.64 -26.45
CA TRP A 379 -0.11 26.73 -25.38
C TRP A 379 0.26 25.35 -24.79
N SER A 380 -0.35 24.26 -25.29
CA SER A 380 -0.18 22.91 -24.76
C SER A 380 -0.42 22.85 -23.25
N THR A 381 -1.37 23.62 -22.75
CA THR A 381 -1.75 23.66 -21.34
C THR A 381 -3.02 22.87 -21.11
N GLN A 382 -3.11 22.25 -19.92
CA GLN A 382 -4.25 21.47 -19.49
C GLN A 382 -4.64 21.86 -18.07
N ALA A 383 -5.94 22.04 -17.85
CA ALA A 383 -6.52 22.36 -16.56
C ALA A 383 -7.82 21.57 -16.31
N THR A 384 -8.29 21.61 -15.08
CA THR A 384 -9.62 21.15 -14.71
C THR A 384 -10.59 22.33 -14.70
N GLY A 385 -11.75 22.17 -15.31
CA GLY A 385 -12.90 23.05 -15.12
C GLY A 385 -14.06 22.32 -14.48
N PHE A 386 -14.98 23.03 -13.87
CA PHE A 386 -16.21 22.48 -13.35
C PHE A 386 -17.39 23.40 -13.59
N MET A 387 -18.57 22.78 -13.75
CA MET A 387 -19.79 23.50 -14.08
C MET A 387 -20.49 23.98 -12.81
N LEU A 388 -20.93 25.23 -12.81
CA LEU A 388 -21.89 25.83 -11.90
C LEU A 388 -23.25 26.01 -12.58
N GLU A 389 -24.25 26.53 -11.85
CA GLU A 389 -25.57 26.85 -12.39
C GLU A 389 -25.49 27.76 -13.62
N ASN A 390 -26.48 27.70 -14.48
CA ASN A 390 -26.59 28.52 -15.71
C ASN A 390 -25.48 28.31 -16.74
N ASN A 391 -24.95 27.08 -16.82
CA ASN A 391 -23.88 26.70 -17.76
C ASN A 391 -22.58 27.55 -17.62
N ILE A 392 -22.33 28.05 -16.42
CA ILE A 392 -21.09 28.77 -16.09
C ILE A 392 -20.04 27.74 -15.68
N MET A 393 -18.93 27.68 -16.40
CA MET A 393 -17.78 26.87 -16.04
C MET A 393 -16.73 27.73 -15.34
N ILE A 394 -16.23 27.25 -14.20
CA ILE A 394 -15.13 27.87 -13.45
C ILE A 394 -13.85 27.05 -13.64
N THR A 395 -12.74 27.75 -13.77
CA THR A 395 -11.37 27.19 -13.78
C THR A 395 -10.36 28.24 -13.28
N CYS A 396 -9.06 27.93 -13.35
CA CYS A 396 -8.00 28.88 -13.06
C CYS A 396 -7.66 29.75 -14.29
N ALA A 397 -7.28 31.04 -14.08
CA ALA A 397 -6.95 31.96 -15.13
C ALA A 397 -5.66 31.58 -15.87
N HIS A 398 -4.67 30.98 -15.17
CA HIS A 398 -3.42 30.57 -15.79
C HIS A 398 -3.58 29.42 -16.82
N ALA A 399 -4.75 28.75 -16.90
CA ALA A 399 -5.07 27.84 -18.00
C ALA A 399 -5.08 28.54 -19.38
N PHE A 400 -5.26 29.87 -19.39
CA PHE A 400 -5.35 30.74 -20.58
C PHE A 400 -4.10 31.61 -20.74
N ASN A 401 -2.90 31.00 -20.65
CA ASN A 401 -1.60 31.63 -20.90
C ASN A 401 -1.19 32.76 -19.93
N TYR A 402 -1.50 32.61 -18.68
CA TYR A 402 -0.91 33.44 -17.65
C TYR A 402 0.37 32.78 -17.13
N LYS A 403 1.54 33.20 -17.59
CA LYS A 403 2.81 32.88 -16.91
C LYS A 403 2.92 33.77 -15.69
N LEU A 404 2.79 33.19 -14.48
CA LEU A 404 3.35 33.79 -13.28
C LEU A 404 4.86 33.90 -13.53
N ASN A 405 5.38 35.14 -13.66
CA ASN A 405 6.82 35.32 -13.70
C ASN A 405 7.34 35.11 -12.28
N PRO A 406 8.17 34.08 -12.01
CA PRO A 406 8.65 33.79 -10.65
C PRO A 406 9.48 34.93 -10.05
N GLU A 407 10.04 35.84 -10.87
CA GLU A 407 10.77 37.00 -10.40
C GLU A 407 9.88 38.18 -9.95
N ILE A 408 8.56 38.13 -10.20
CA ILE A 408 7.60 39.20 -9.90
C ILE A 408 6.65 38.82 -8.74
N ASP A 409 6.75 37.64 -8.19
CA ASP A 409 5.90 37.19 -7.06
C ASP A 409 6.15 37.98 -5.76
N SER A 410 7.12 38.89 -5.74
CA SER A 410 7.41 39.79 -4.60
C SER A 410 6.74 41.17 -4.72
N ASP A 411 6.19 41.57 -5.88
CA ASP A 411 5.68 42.91 -6.08
C ASP A 411 4.15 42.95 -6.21
N VAL A 412 3.52 43.24 -5.08
CA VAL A 412 2.08 43.52 -4.97
C VAL A 412 1.60 44.62 -5.91
N GLU A 413 2.44 45.58 -6.30
CA GLU A 413 2.11 46.66 -7.19
C GLU A 413 1.88 46.26 -8.65
N TYR A 414 2.53 45.20 -9.12
CA TYR A 414 2.37 44.70 -10.48
C TYR A 414 1.01 44.05 -10.72
N LEU A 415 0.50 43.33 -9.72
CA LEU A 415 -0.80 42.66 -9.82
C LEU A 415 -1.99 43.62 -9.84
N ILE A 416 -1.84 44.80 -9.26
CA ILE A 416 -2.90 45.85 -9.19
C ILE A 416 -2.98 46.67 -10.49
N LYS A 417 -1.90 46.82 -11.25
CA LYS A 417 -1.79 47.73 -12.40
C LYS A 417 -2.27 47.17 -13.73
N HIS A 418 -2.55 45.87 -13.83
CA HIS A 418 -2.95 45.27 -15.10
C HIS A 418 -4.43 44.86 -15.06
N ASN A 419 -5.29 45.88 -14.95
CA ASN A 419 -6.69 45.77 -15.34
C ASN A 419 -6.77 45.37 -16.83
N CYS A 420 -7.65 44.44 -17.13
CA CYS A 420 -7.73 43.71 -18.39
C CYS A 420 -8.29 44.57 -19.53
N ASP A 421 -7.51 45.45 -20.15
CA ASP A 421 -7.98 46.21 -21.33
C ASP A 421 -7.69 45.53 -22.67
N GLU A 422 -6.95 44.42 -22.71
CA GLU A 422 -6.75 43.61 -23.92
C GLU A 422 -6.60 42.13 -23.59
N VAL A 423 -7.68 41.48 -23.17
CA VAL A 423 -7.75 40.00 -23.17
C VAL A 423 -8.34 39.60 -24.52
N SER A 424 -7.50 39.11 -25.41
CA SER A 424 -8.00 38.29 -26.51
C SER A 424 -8.65 37.08 -25.87
N PHE A 425 -9.97 37.00 -25.93
CA PHE A 425 -10.75 35.83 -25.47
C PHE A 425 -10.25 34.60 -26.21
N GLU A 426 -9.42 33.80 -25.56
CA GLU A 426 -8.81 32.63 -26.19
C GLU A 426 -9.82 31.52 -26.28
N ASP A 427 -9.93 30.95 -27.46
CA ASP A 427 -10.69 29.72 -27.70
C ASP A 427 -9.97 28.55 -27.05
N CYS A 428 -10.71 27.67 -26.42
CA CYS A 428 -10.22 26.42 -25.87
C CYS A 428 -11.17 25.25 -26.19
N ILE A 429 -10.67 24.05 -26.05
CA ILE A 429 -11.48 22.84 -26.21
C ILE A 429 -11.78 22.29 -24.84
N VAL A 430 -13.05 22.00 -24.58
CA VAL A 430 -13.49 21.36 -23.36
C VAL A 430 -14.22 20.05 -23.66
N TYR A 431 -13.99 19.03 -22.83
CA TYR A 431 -14.65 17.74 -22.97
C TYR A 431 -14.73 17.02 -21.63
N ARG A 432 -15.65 16.06 -21.54
CA ARG A 432 -15.76 15.17 -20.39
C ARG A 432 -14.83 13.98 -20.58
N VAL A 433 -14.18 13.55 -19.52
CA VAL A 433 -13.21 12.45 -19.57
C VAL A 433 -13.81 11.11 -20.00
N ASN A 434 -15.10 10.90 -19.72
CA ASN A 434 -15.86 9.70 -20.11
C ASN A 434 -16.48 9.76 -21.50
N ASP A 435 -16.47 10.94 -22.17
CA ASP A 435 -17.01 11.15 -23.51
C ASP A 435 -16.11 12.10 -24.33
N ARG A 436 -14.91 11.63 -24.64
CA ARG A 436 -13.89 12.42 -25.36
C ARG A 436 -14.21 12.65 -26.81
N ALA A 437 -15.09 11.86 -27.39
CA ALA A 437 -15.52 12.04 -28.77
C ALA A 437 -16.34 13.32 -28.91
N LYS A 438 -17.01 13.75 -27.83
CA LYS A 438 -17.80 14.95 -27.79
C LYS A 438 -16.97 16.10 -27.23
N LYS A 439 -16.29 16.81 -28.11
CA LYS A 439 -15.51 18.03 -27.81
C LYS A 439 -16.37 19.25 -28.10
N TYR A 440 -16.24 20.25 -27.23
CA TYR A 440 -16.93 21.53 -27.37
C TYR A 440 -15.93 22.66 -27.54
N SER A 441 -16.24 23.60 -28.42
CA SER A 441 -15.58 24.89 -28.44
C SER A 441 -16.05 25.73 -27.26
N ALA A 442 -15.13 26.38 -26.58
CA ALA A 442 -15.41 27.20 -25.42
C ALA A 442 -14.51 28.42 -25.40
N LYS A 443 -14.98 29.48 -24.74
CA LYS A 443 -14.25 30.75 -24.62
C LYS A 443 -14.15 31.18 -23.18
N ALA A 444 -13.01 31.71 -22.77
CA ALA A 444 -12.90 32.44 -21.52
C ALA A 444 -13.62 33.79 -21.68
N VAL A 445 -14.74 33.98 -21.00
CA VAL A 445 -15.56 35.18 -21.04
C VAL A 445 -15.25 36.18 -19.93
N PHE A 446 -14.53 35.73 -18.90
CA PHE A 446 -14.04 36.57 -17.81
C PHE A 446 -12.74 35.97 -17.24
N LEU A 447 -11.74 36.79 -17.04
CA LEU A 447 -10.45 36.42 -16.48
C LEU A 447 -10.07 37.35 -15.33
N ASP A 448 -9.97 36.80 -14.13
CA ASP A 448 -9.41 37.50 -12.97
C ASP A 448 -8.01 36.95 -12.67
N LYS A 449 -7.00 37.66 -13.15
CA LYS A 449 -5.59 37.32 -12.98
C LYS A 449 -5.14 37.44 -11.53
N HIS A 450 -5.74 38.31 -10.75
CA HIS A 450 -5.41 38.55 -9.36
C HIS A 450 -5.83 37.37 -8.48
N ARG A 451 -7.07 36.91 -8.65
CA ARG A 451 -7.60 35.72 -7.94
C ARG A 451 -7.20 34.40 -8.61
N ASP A 452 -6.64 34.49 -9.82
CA ASP A 452 -6.34 33.32 -10.66
C ASP A 452 -7.60 32.49 -10.97
N LEU A 453 -8.70 33.14 -11.27
CA LEU A 453 -9.98 32.52 -11.61
C LEU A 453 -10.43 32.93 -13.01
N ALA A 454 -11.06 32.04 -13.75
CA ALA A 454 -11.64 32.26 -15.05
C ALA A 454 -13.07 31.71 -15.13
N ILE A 455 -13.91 32.46 -15.87
CA ILE A 455 -15.24 31.98 -16.29
C ILE A 455 -15.13 31.62 -17.78
N VAL A 456 -15.61 30.42 -18.09
CA VAL A 456 -15.60 29.84 -19.43
C VAL A 456 -17.03 29.59 -19.88
N SER A 457 -17.37 30.05 -21.07
CA SER A 457 -18.64 29.78 -21.74
C SER A 457 -18.44 28.72 -22.83
N ILE A 458 -19.41 27.79 -22.92
CA ILE A 458 -19.46 26.78 -23.98
C ILE A 458 -20.43 27.23 -25.06
N ASP A 459 -20.03 27.15 -26.35
CA ASP A 459 -20.78 27.60 -27.50
C ASP A 459 -22.06 26.76 -27.84
N GLN A 460 -22.72 26.21 -26.84
CA GLN A 460 -23.97 25.43 -27.02
C GLN A 460 -25.04 25.86 -26.02
N ALA A 461 -25.86 26.80 -26.41
CA ALA A 461 -26.89 27.43 -25.56
C ALA A 461 -28.04 26.49 -25.15
N ASP A 462 -28.28 25.40 -25.89
CA ASP A 462 -29.47 24.54 -25.69
C ASP A 462 -29.21 23.27 -24.86
N GLU A 463 -27.94 22.95 -24.54
CA GLU A 463 -27.60 21.76 -23.74
C GLU A 463 -27.53 22.13 -22.25
N LYS A 464 -28.32 21.43 -21.41
CA LYS A 464 -28.22 21.57 -19.95
C LYS A 464 -27.13 20.65 -19.42
N PHE A 465 -26.16 21.23 -18.75
CA PHE A 465 -25.05 20.49 -18.13
C PHE A 465 -25.32 20.21 -16.64
N GLU A 466 -24.83 19.11 -16.15
CA GLU A 466 -24.77 18.79 -14.73
C GLU A 466 -23.81 19.75 -14.02
N PHE A 467 -24.20 20.31 -12.87
CA PHE A 467 -23.45 21.34 -12.17
C PHE A 467 -23.23 21.06 -10.68
N PHE A 468 -22.27 21.73 -10.09
CA PHE A 468 -22.07 21.79 -8.64
C PHE A 468 -22.77 23.02 -8.06
N ARG A 469 -23.22 22.90 -6.81
CA ARG A 469 -23.69 24.05 -6.04
C ARG A 469 -22.53 24.70 -5.32
N LEU A 470 -22.54 26.02 -5.27
CA LEU A 470 -21.60 26.82 -4.52
C LEU A 470 -22.09 26.93 -3.07
N GLU A 471 -21.18 26.81 -2.09
CA GLU A 471 -21.51 27.06 -0.69
C GLU A 471 -21.14 28.50 -0.34
N GLU A 472 -22.11 29.41 -0.37
CA GLU A 472 -21.86 30.84 -0.22
C GLU A 472 -21.65 31.26 1.23
N THR A 473 -22.22 30.52 2.19
CA THR A 473 -22.31 30.93 3.62
C THR A 473 -21.32 30.20 4.51
N LEU A 474 -20.80 29.05 4.10
CA LEU A 474 -19.91 28.22 4.91
C LEU A 474 -18.44 28.53 4.61
N GLN A 475 -17.78 29.16 5.55
CA GLN A 475 -16.32 29.28 5.48
C GLN A 475 -15.67 27.98 5.93
N VAL A 476 -14.78 27.45 5.09
CA VAL A 476 -13.94 26.29 5.44
C VAL A 476 -13.05 26.63 6.62
N ALA A 477 -12.99 25.79 7.64
CA ALA A 477 -12.12 25.93 8.80
C ALA A 477 -10.84 25.10 8.66
N ILE A 478 -9.82 25.40 9.45
CA ILE A 478 -8.64 24.54 9.59
C ILE A 478 -9.10 23.19 10.13
N ASP A 479 -8.47 22.10 9.67
CA ASP A 479 -8.81 20.69 9.91
C ASP A 479 -10.08 20.19 9.23
N ASP A 480 -10.84 21.04 8.53
CA ASP A 480 -11.96 20.57 7.70
C ASP A 480 -11.48 19.63 6.59
N LYS A 481 -12.21 18.53 6.43
CA LYS A 481 -11.95 17.58 5.35
C LYS A 481 -12.72 17.98 4.10
N VAL A 482 -11.97 18.18 3.03
CA VAL A 482 -12.49 18.51 1.71
C VAL A 482 -12.08 17.44 0.69
N SER A 483 -12.92 17.19 -0.32
CA SER A 483 -12.52 16.35 -1.44
C SER A 483 -12.10 17.24 -2.62
N VAL A 484 -10.91 16.96 -3.15
CA VAL A 484 -10.35 17.62 -4.32
C VAL A 484 -10.67 16.80 -5.55
N LEU A 485 -11.18 17.44 -6.60
CA LEU A 485 -11.43 16.81 -7.90
C LEU A 485 -10.54 17.43 -8.96
N GLY A 486 -10.06 16.61 -9.91
CA GLY A 486 -9.27 17.13 -11.02
C GLY A 486 -8.69 16.02 -11.89
N PHE A 487 -7.84 16.40 -12.83
CA PHE A 487 -7.19 15.51 -13.79
C PHE A 487 -5.67 15.59 -13.67
N PRO A 488 -5.07 15.19 -12.51
CA PRO A 488 -3.64 15.32 -12.28
C PRO A 488 -2.85 14.46 -13.26
N ASN A 489 -1.80 15.04 -13.86
CA ASN A 489 -0.93 14.33 -14.82
C ASN A 489 -1.73 13.54 -15.86
N PHE A 490 -2.75 14.16 -16.42
CA PHE A 490 -3.72 13.51 -17.30
C PHE A 490 -3.04 12.70 -18.40
N LYS A 491 -3.37 11.40 -18.48
CA LYS A 491 -2.87 10.49 -19.51
C LYS A 491 -4.00 10.14 -20.47
N VAL A 492 -3.68 10.09 -21.76
CA VAL A 492 -4.59 9.56 -22.77
C VAL A 492 -5.01 8.14 -22.35
N GLY A 493 -6.33 7.92 -22.18
CA GLY A 493 -6.88 6.65 -21.69
C GLY A 493 -7.47 6.69 -20.27
N SER A 494 -7.29 7.78 -19.50
CA SER A 494 -8.01 7.97 -18.23
C SER A 494 -9.52 8.10 -18.49
N THR A 495 -10.36 7.42 -17.73
CA THR A 495 -11.83 7.40 -17.88
C THR A 495 -12.56 8.06 -16.73
N ASP A 496 -11.85 8.44 -15.68
CA ASP A 496 -12.41 8.96 -14.44
C ASP A 496 -11.73 10.26 -14.00
N VAL A 497 -12.49 11.10 -13.28
CA VAL A 497 -11.94 12.23 -12.53
C VAL A 497 -11.21 11.70 -11.30
N CYS A 498 -10.01 12.18 -11.06
CA CYS A 498 -9.28 11.86 -9.83
C CYS A 498 -9.94 12.57 -8.65
N ARG A 499 -10.25 11.83 -7.60
CA ARG A 499 -10.80 12.34 -6.35
C ARG A 499 -9.94 11.87 -5.19
N PHE A 500 -9.53 12.79 -4.34
CA PHE A 500 -8.85 12.48 -3.08
C PHE A 500 -9.32 13.40 -1.96
N TRP A 501 -9.13 12.96 -0.72
CA TRP A 501 -9.45 13.74 0.46
C TRP A 501 -8.21 14.43 0.97
N ALA A 502 -8.37 15.70 1.33
CA ALA A 502 -7.34 16.51 1.98
C ALA A 502 -7.93 17.20 3.21
N ALA A 503 -7.07 17.58 4.16
CA ALA A 503 -7.43 18.47 5.25
C ALA A 503 -6.92 19.88 4.96
N VAL A 504 -7.71 20.88 5.32
CA VAL A 504 -7.28 22.28 5.28
C VAL A 504 -6.29 22.49 6.42
N ASN A 505 -5.04 22.77 6.09
CA ASN A 505 -3.97 22.96 7.10
C ASN A 505 -3.60 24.41 7.34
N GLY A 506 -4.15 25.35 6.56
CA GLY A 506 -3.94 26.78 6.74
C GLY A 506 -5.00 27.62 6.06
N LYS A 507 -5.30 28.78 6.62
CA LYS A 507 -6.09 29.86 6.02
C LYS A 507 -5.33 31.17 6.17
N TYR A 508 -5.29 31.94 5.12
CA TYR A 508 -4.57 33.22 5.09
C TYR A 508 -5.13 34.15 4.01
N VAL A 509 -4.78 35.41 4.13
CA VAL A 509 -5.07 36.39 3.08
C VAL A 509 -3.75 36.72 2.37
N ARG A 510 -3.72 36.52 1.06
CA ARG A 510 -2.59 36.85 0.22
C ARG A 510 -3.01 37.93 -0.79
N SER A 511 -2.38 39.08 -0.74
CA SER A 511 -2.70 40.20 -1.64
C SER A 511 -4.21 40.51 -1.70
N THR A 512 -4.88 40.57 -0.53
CA THR A 512 -6.33 40.79 -0.38
C THR A 512 -7.26 39.60 -0.76
N ILE A 513 -6.71 38.45 -1.19
CA ILE A 513 -7.46 37.28 -1.60
C ILE A 513 -7.51 36.28 -0.43
N GLU A 514 -8.68 35.75 -0.13
CA GLU A 514 -8.83 34.68 0.83
C GLU A 514 -8.43 33.34 0.25
N CYS A 515 -7.32 32.80 0.77
CA CYS A 515 -6.73 31.53 0.34
C CYS A 515 -6.70 30.53 1.49
N GLY A 516 -6.55 29.28 1.14
CA GLY A 516 -6.21 28.20 2.08
C GLY A 516 -5.19 27.26 1.50
N SER A 517 -4.56 26.46 2.38
CA SER A 517 -3.63 25.42 2.00
C SER A 517 -4.11 24.03 2.43
N LEU A 518 -3.64 23.01 1.73
CA LEU A 518 -4.02 21.60 1.94
C LEU A 518 -2.83 20.77 2.41
N ASP A 519 -3.11 19.73 3.21
CA ASP A 519 -2.13 18.75 3.70
C ASP A 519 -1.67 17.73 2.64
N LYS A 520 -2.27 17.77 1.44
CA LYS A 520 -1.97 16.87 0.33
C LYS A 520 -1.37 17.59 -0.85
N VAL A 521 -0.43 16.92 -1.51
CA VAL A 521 0.24 17.45 -2.69
C VAL A 521 -0.76 17.55 -3.87
N LEU A 522 -0.81 18.72 -4.46
CA LEU A 522 -1.54 19.01 -5.70
C LEU A 522 -0.58 18.90 -6.88
N TYR A 523 -1.03 18.25 -7.95
CA TYR A 523 -0.25 18.03 -9.16
C TYR A 523 -0.75 18.89 -10.31
N SER A 524 0.10 19.10 -11.33
CA SER A 524 -0.30 19.71 -12.59
C SER A 524 -1.55 19.04 -13.15
N GLY A 525 -2.54 19.85 -13.56
CA GLY A 525 -3.86 19.38 -13.99
C GLY A 525 -4.94 19.37 -12.89
N ASN A 526 -4.58 19.51 -11.60
CA ASN A 526 -5.57 19.77 -10.56
C ASN A 526 -6.04 21.23 -10.54
N SER A 527 -5.23 22.16 -11.09
CA SER A 527 -5.53 23.60 -11.15
C SER A 527 -6.89 23.84 -11.81
N GLY A 528 -7.70 24.71 -11.22
CA GLY A 528 -9.08 24.99 -11.61
C GLY A 528 -10.10 23.96 -11.14
N GLY A 529 -9.68 22.85 -10.50
CA GLY A 529 -10.57 21.84 -9.96
C GLY A 529 -11.28 22.27 -8.68
N PRO A 530 -12.52 21.80 -8.43
CA PRO A 530 -13.29 22.17 -7.24
C PRO A 530 -12.81 21.44 -5.98
N LEU A 531 -12.84 22.17 -4.85
CA LEU A 531 -12.85 21.59 -3.52
C LEU A 531 -14.29 21.45 -3.07
N LEU A 532 -14.68 20.25 -2.62
CA LEU A 532 -16.03 19.97 -2.17
C LEU A 532 -16.05 19.65 -0.68
N ASN A 533 -17.05 20.19 0.02
CA ASN A 533 -17.37 19.78 1.38
C ASN A 533 -18.03 18.37 1.39
N PRO A 534 -18.30 17.77 2.56
CA PRO A 534 -19.01 16.50 2.65
C PRO A 534 -20.41 16.49 1.98
N ASN A 535 -21.07 17.65 1.87
CA ASN A 535 -22.36 17.81 1.21
C ASN A 535 -22.25 17.96 -0.32
N GLN A 536 -21.07 17.84 -0.88
CA GLN A 536 -20.76 17.98 -2.31
C GLN A 536 -21.00 19.41 -2.86
N HIS A 537 -20.96 20.42 -2.01
CA HIS A 537 -20.94 21.82 -2.42
C HIS A 537 -19.51 22.31 -2.59
N VAL A 538 -19.27 23.20 -3.54
CA VAL A 538 -17.97 23.81 -3.77
C VAL A 538 -17.65 24.77 -2.64
N VAL A 539 -16.49 24.58 -2.02
CA VAL A 539 -15.96 25.43 -0.93
C VAL A 539 -14.64 26.12 -1.31
N GLY A 540 -14.13 25.84 -2.49
CA GLY A 540 -12.94 26.48 -3.02
C GLY A 540 -12.53 25.95 -4.39
N VAL A 541 -11.54 26.58 -5.00
CA VAL A 541 -10.96 26.24 -6.31
C VAL A 541 -9.46 26.06 -6.18
N VAL A 542 -8.93 24.94 -6.68
CA VAL A 542 -7.48 24.68 -6.69
C VAL A 542 -6.77 25.72 -7.51
N ARG A 543 -5.81 26.40 -6.89
CA ARG A 543 -5.03 27.45 -7.54
C ARG A 543 -3.64 26.95 -7.91
N ARG A 544 -2.89 26.40 -6.95
CA ARG A 544 -1.47 26.05 -7.13
C ARG A 544 -1.12 24.75 -6.39
N GLY A 545 -0.21 23.98 -6.96
CA GLY A 545 0.32 22.76 -6.35
C GLY A 545 1.82 22.83 -6.11
N ALA A 546 2.29 22.16 -5.07
CA ALA A 546 3.70 22.07 -4.68
C ALA A 546 4.46 20.91 -5.35
N ALA A 547 3.87 20.24 -6.33
CA ALA A 547 4.51 19.09 -6.97
C ALA A 547 5.79 19.49 -7.70
N GLY A 548 6.94 19.05 -7.17
CA GLY A 548 8.27 19.37 -7.71
C GLY A 548 8.94 20.61 -7.13
N ASP A 549 8.29 21.31 -6.21
CA ASP A 549 8.82 22.48 -5.50
C ASP A 549 8.80 22.24 -3.98
N PRO A 550 9.97 22.05 -3.32
CA PRO A 550 10.04 21.79 -1.88
C PRO A 550 9.49 22.93 -1.01
N GLU A 551 9.50 24.16 -1.52
CA GLU A 551 8.97 25.36 -0.84
C GLU A 551 7.57 25.74 -1.35
N GLY A 552 7.02 25.01 -2.30
CA GLY A 552 5.72 25.24 -2.89
C GLY A 552 4.56 24.99 -1.94
N THR A 553 3.49 25.76 -2.05
CA THR A 553 2.26 25.60 -1.28
C THR A 553 1.18 24.90 -2.11
N ASN A 554 0.40 24.02 -1.48
CA ASN A 554 -0.79 23.41 -2.08
C ASN A 554 -1.99 24.32 -1.81
N GLU A 555 -2.21 25.31 -2.68
CA GLU A 555 -3.08 26.45 -2.43
C GLU A 555 -4.42 26.33 -3.17
N PHE A 556 -5.48 26.80 -2.52
CA PHE A 556 -6.79 27.00 -3.10
C PHE A 556 -7.33 28.39 -2.79
N VAL A 557 -8.22 28.89 -3.64
CA VAL A 557 -8.97 30.13 -3.44
C VAL A 557 -10.29 29.80 -2.79
N CYS A 558 -10.67 30.54 -1.74
CA CYS A 558 -11.92 30.33 -1.01
C CYS A 558 -13.16 30.70 -1.85
N THR A 559 -14.31 30.12 -1.51
CA THR A 559 -15.59 30.37 -2.20
C THR A 559 -16.01 31.81 -2.22
N SER A 560 -15.69 32.58 -1.16
CA SER A 560 -15.95 34.03 -1.07
C SER A 560 -15.36 34.78 -2.27
N GLU A 561 -14.18 34.38 -2.75
CA GLU A 561 -13.55 34.99 -3.91
C GLU A 561 -14.22 34.57 -5.23
N VAL A 562 -14.66 33.32 -5.32
CA VAL A 562 -15.44 32.83 -6.47
C VAL A 562 -16.76 33.62 -6.62
N VAL A 563 -17.44 33.88 -5.49
CA VAL A 563 -18.66 34.70 -5.47
C VAL A 563 -18.41 36.12 -5.93
N LYS A 564 -17.29 36.72 -5.51
CA LYS A 564 -16.89 38.07 -6.00
C LYS A 564 -16.71 38.07 -7.51
N VAL A 565 -15.97 37.14 -8.08
CA VAL A 565 -15.76 36.97 -9.51
C VAL A 565 -17.08 36.80 -10.27
N LEU A 566 -17.99 35.98 -9.76
CA LEU A 566 -19.32 35.80 -10.36
C LEU A 566 -20.16 37.06 -10.33
N ASN A 567 -20.09 37.86 -9.27
CA ASN A 567 -20.83 39.10 -9.14
C ASN A 567 -20.24 40.20 -10.07
N GLU A 568 -18.91 40.29 -10.16
CA GLU A 568 -18.22 41.16 -11.08
C GLU A 568 -18.60 40.81 -12.53
N PHE A 569 -18.57 39.54 -12.91
CA PHE A 569 -19.00 39.08 -14.23
C PHE A 569 -20.46 39.41 -14.54
N LYS A 570 -21.37 39.20 -13.57
CA LYS A 570 -22.79 39.54 -13.74
C LYS A 570 -22.99 41.06 -13.95
N SER A 571 -22.19 41.89 -13.28
CA SER A 571 -22.27 43.33 -13.45
C SER A 571 -21.80 43.80 -14.84
N THR A 572 -20.86 43.10 -15.47
CA THR A 572 -20.44 43.40 -16.87
C THR A 572 -21.54 43.08 -17.88
N LEU A 573 -22.33 42.01 -17.65
CA LEU A 573 -23.45 41.60 -18.50
C LEU A 573 -24.66 42.55 -18.43
N VAL A 574 -24.78 43.38 -17.40
CA VAL A 574 -25.89 44.32 -17.21
C VAL A 574 -25.52 45.73 -17.76
N ALA A 575 -24.23 45.94 -18.02
CA ALA A 575 -23.71 47.21 -18.53
C ALA A 575 -23.66 47.29 -20.08
N ASP A 576 -23.81 46.16 -20.75
CA ASP A 576 -24.03 46.02 -22.21
C ASP A 576 -25.55 45.88 -22.50
#